data_c24a8b0ac59d834cba1f838b4da63ef8
#
_entry.id   c24a8b0ac59d834cba1f838b4da63ef8
#
_cell.length_a   1.000
_cell.length_b   1.000
_cell.length_c   1.000
_cell.angle_alpha   90.00
_cell.angle_beta   90.00
_cell.angle_gamma   90.00
#
_symmetry.space_group_name_H-M   'P 1'
#
loop_
_entity.id
_entity.type
_entity.pdbx_description
1 polymer ?
#
loop_
_entity_poly.entity_id
_entity_poly.type
_entity_poly.pdbx_seq_one_letter_code
_entity_poly.pdbx_strand_id
1 'polypeptide(L)' 'KRERKPDEDKRELIQYLEGKLEDAHHYDMDLDNITITNPEREMEFTYNGIKYRLTLMRPRK' A
#
# COMPACT_ATOMS: atom_id res chain seq x y z
N LYS A 1 20.75 -16.53 -15.75
CA LYS A 1 20.06 -16.03 -14.91
C LYS A 1 19.44 -14.77 -15.25
N ARG A 2 18.25 -14.59 -15.10
CA ARG A 2 17.66 -13.46 -15.43
C ARG A 2 17.54 -12.49 -14.37
N GLU A 3 17.59 -11.25 -14.65
CA GLU A 3 17.48 -10.30 -13.70
C GLU A 3 16.05 -10.03 -13.40
N ARG A 4 15.72 -9.74 -12.18
CA ARG A 4 14.47 -9.43 -11.78
C ARG A 4 14.17 -8.02 -12.01
N LYS A 5 13.25 -7.64 -12.81
CA LYS A 5 12.94 -6.29 -12.98
C LYS A 5 11.95 -5.87 -11.95
N PRO A 6 11.94 -4.65 -11.49
CA PRO A 6 10.95 -4.16 -10.56
C PRO A 6 9.58 -4.25 -11.18
N ASP A 7 8.59 -4.52 -10.39
CA ASP A 7 7.23 -4.59 -10.86
C ASP A 7 6.63 -3.20 -10.82
N GLU A 8 6.70 -2.50 -11.92
CA GLU A 8 6.25 -1.12 -11.96
C GLU A 8 4.77 -1.00 -11.77
N ASP A 9 4.01 -1.99 -12.20
CA ASP A 9 2.57 -1.96 -12.00
C ASP A 9 2.25 -1.99 -10.52
N LYS A 10 2.94 -2.82 -9.78
CA LYS A 10 2.70 -2.91 -8.36
C LYS A 10 3.10 -1.64 -7.65
N ARG A 11 4.20 -1.04 -8.09
CA ARG A 11 4.62 0.20 -7.49
C ARG A 11 3.61 1.28 -7.71
N GLU A 12 3.07 1.35 -8.90
CA GLU A 12 2.05 2.32 -9.19
C GLU A 12 0.81 2.09 -8.37
N LEU A 13 0.40 0.84 -8.22
CA LEU A 13 -0.77 0.52 -7.44
C LEU A 13 -0.59 0.88 -5.98
N ILE A 14 0.56 0.58 -5.44
CA ILE A 14 0.83 0.90 -4.04
C ILE A 14 0.78 2.41 -3.81
N GLN A 15 1.34 3.17 -4.71
CA GLN A 15 1.33 4.62 -4.57
C GLN A 15 -0.08 5.17 -4.71
N TYR A 16 -0.84 4.60 -5.61
CA TYR A 16 -2.21 5.03 -5.79
C TYR A 16 -3.03 4.72 -4.54
N LEU A 17 -2.84 3.56 -3.96
CA LEU A 17 -3.56 3.18 -2.77
C LEU A 17 -3.17 4.07 -1.60
N GLU A 18 -1.90 4.38 -1.50
CA GLU A 18 -1.46 5.27 -0.43
C GLU A 18 -2.14 6.63 -0.56
N GLY A 19 -2.19 7.15 -1.78
CA GLY A 19 -2.85 8.43 -2.01
C GLY A 19 -4.33 8.38 -1.65
N LYS A 20 -4.99 7.27 -1.97
CA LYS A 20 -6.38 7.14 -1.63
C LYS A 20 -6.60 7.07 -0.13
N LEU A 21 -5.72 6.40 0.56
CA LEU A 21 -5.84 6.35 2.01
C LEU A 21 -5.60 7.71 2.63
N GLU A 22 -4.66 8.45 2.09
CA GLU A 22 -4.41 9.79 2.59
C GLU A 22 -5.58 10.70 2.32
N ASP A 23 -6.21 10.54 1.17
CA ASP A 23 -7.40 11.30 0.89
C ASP A 23 -8.49 10.97 1.89
N ALA A 24 -8.68 9.72 2.19
CA ALA A 24 -9.70 9.31 3.14
C ALA A 24 -9.45 9.90 4.50
N HIS A 25 -8.18 10.05 4.86
CA HIS A 25 -7.82 10.66 6.14
C HIS A 25 -8.37 12.08 6.25
N HIS A 26 -8.45 12.79 5.14
CA HIS A 26 -8.95 14.15 5.16
C HIS A 26 -10.47 14.20 5.22
N TYR A 27 -11.14 13.09 5.09
CA TYR A 27 -12.58 13.09 5.20
C TYR A 27 -12.96 12.62 6.58
N ASP A 28 -13.55 11.49 6.70
CA ASP A 28 -14.01 11.08 7.99
C ASP A 28 -13.36 9.85 8.52
N MET A 29 -12.41 9.32 7.86
CA MET A 29 -11.81 8.09 8.32
C MET A 29 -10.65 8.36 9.25
N ASP A 30 -10.57 7.59 10.31
CA ASP A 30 -9.54 7.75 11.30
C ASP A 30 -8.31 6.95 10.90
N LEU A 31 -7.67 7.33 9.82
CA LEU A 31 -6.50 6.66 9.31
C LEU A 31 -5.25 7.43 9.68
N ASP A 32 -4.23 6.71 10.12
CA ASP A 32 -3.03 7.35 10.58
C ASP A 32 -1.83 6.49 10.25
N ASN A 33 -0.66 7.06 10.33
CA ASN A 33 0.60 6.32 10.18
C ASN A 33 0.66 5.50 8.90
N ILE A 34 0.19 6.07 7.82
CA ILE A 34 0.20 5.38 6.53
C ILE A 34 1.64 5.35 6.04
N THR A 35 2.18 4.15 5.90
CA THR A 35 3.58 3.96 5.53
C THR A 35 3.72 2.85 4.51
N ILE A 36 4.51 3.07 3.50
CA ILE A 36 4.81 2.02 2.55
C ILE A 36 6.04 1.29 3.04
N THR A 37 5.87 0.05 3.47
CA THR A 37 6.99 -0.72 3.97
C THR A 37 7.71 -1.44 2.83
N ASN A 38 7.00 -1.74 1.75
CA ASN A 38 7.63 -2.31 0.58
C ASN A 38 6.98 -1.68 -0.64
N PRO A 39 7.70 -0.87 -1.40
CA PRO A 39 7.07 -0.11 -2.48
C PRO A 39 6.44 -0.96 -3.56
N GLU A 40 6.70 -2.23 -3.56
CA GLU A 40 6.13 -3.08 -4.58
C GLU A 40 5.05 -3.98 -4.07
N ARG A 41 4.82 -4.02 -2.76
CA ARG A 41 3.81 -4.94 -2.32
C ARG A 41 3.18 -4.70 -0.96
N GLU A 42 3.74 -3.88 -0.13
CA GLU A 42 3.25 -3.82 1.23
C GLU A 42 3.15 -2.44 1.81
N MET A 43 2.09 -2.16 2.52
CA MET A 43 1.99 -0.90 3.23
C MET A 43 1.25 -1.14 4.52
N GLU A 44 1.42 -0.25 5.47
CA GLU A 44 0.79 -0.37 6.76
C GLU A 44 0.09 0.92 7.13
N PHE A 45 -0.93 0.82 7.91
CA PHE A 45 -1.62 2.00 8.38
C PHE A 45 -2.38 1.64 9.65
N THR A 46 -2.84 2.66 10.34
CA THR A 46 -3.62 2.47 11.55
C THR A 46 -5.02 3.01 11.27
N TYR A 47 -6.02 2.24 11.62
CA TYR A 47 -7.39 2.67 11.43
C TYR A 47 -8.13 2.43 12.72
N ASN A 48 -8.72 3.47 13.28
CA ASN A 48 -9.42 3.40 14.55
C ASN A 48 -8.54 2.84 15.66
N GLY A 49 -7.27 3.20 15.62
CA GLY A 49 -6.34 2.76 16.64
C GLY A 49 -5.80 1.36 16.48
N ILE A 50 -6.18 0.67 15.39
CA ILE A 50 -5.72 -0.68 15.17
C ILE A 50 -4.81 -0.71 13.95
N LYS A 51 -3.68 -1.37 14.06
CA LYS A 51 -2.73 -1.43 12.99
C LYS A 51 -3.08 -2.50 11.98
N TYR A 52 -3.07 -2.14 10.73
CA TYR A 52 -3.37 -3.08 9.65
C TYR A 52 -2.22 -3.11 8.65
N ARG A 53 -2.10 -4.19 7.95
CA ARG A 53 -1.11 -4.32 6.91
C ARG A 53 -1.80 -4.75 5.62
N LEU A 54 -1.51 -4.07 4.56
CA LEU A 54 -2.07 -4.40 3.27
C LEU A 54 -0.98 -4.97 2.39
N THR A 55 -1.22 -6.15 1.83
CA THR A 55 -0.25 -6.80 0.96
C THR A 55 -0.83 -6.97 -0.43
N LEU A 56 -0.06 -6.58 -1.43
CA LEU A 56 -0.48 -6.70 -2.80
C LEU A 56 0.17 -7.91 -3.42
N MET A 57 -0.64 -8.82 -3.95
CA MET A 57 -0.11 -10.00 -4.56
C MET A 57 -0.66 -10.20 -5.93
N ARG A 58 0.15 -10.64 -6.86
CA ARG A 58 -0.28 -10.95 -8.19
C ARG A 58 -0.50 -12.44 -8.26
N PRO A 59 -1.71 -12.91 -8.46
CA PRO A 59 -1.93 -14.33 -8.51
C PRO A 59 -1.26 -14.98 -9.69
N ARG A 60 -0.79 -16.21 -9.51
CA ARG A 60 -0.15 -16.88 -10.54
C ARG A 60 -1.21 -17.58 -11.25
N LYS A 61 -1.58 -17.47 -12.20
CA LYS A 61 -2.58 -18.07 -12.80
C LYS A 61 -2.68 -18.92 -13.52
#